data_f1e47209ded303fe30675193e318a7f4
#
_entry.id   f1e47209ded303fe30675193e318a7f4
#
_cell.length_a   1.000
_cell.length_b   1.000
_cell.length_c   1.000
_cell.angle_alpha   90.00
_cell.angle_beta   90.00
_cell.angle_gamma   90.00
#
_symmetry.space_group_name_H-M   'P 1'
#
loop_
_entity.id
_entity.type
_entity.pdbx_description
1 polymer ?
#
loop_
_entity_poly.entity_id
_entity_poly.type
_entity_poly.pdbx_seq_one_letter_code
_entity_poly.pdbx_strand_id
1 'polypeptide(L)'
;MPKIVDRDRYRKELLNKCFDIFAEKGYSSVTMREIGSEIGVSTGTLYHYFPSKESLFEQLIEYLSYEDTKEEAISELGNPPTLAEKVEKLMDYLSKNEEYILKSLLMTFEFCQQKTRQEIDSNQALQESGKRYEEAVSCYLGISDPAIARFIICYGDGLLVRRFYQGERISVAEQWTLLKEMLLAYLDKNSCK
;
A
#
# COMPACT_ATOMS: atom_id res chain seq x y z
N MET A 1 17.26 -24.32 26.64
CA MET A 1 16.00 -23.61 26.88
C MET A 1 15.36 -23.32 25.52
N PRO A 2 14.12 -23.70 25.28
CA PRO A 2 13.45 -23.30 24.02
C PRO A 2 13.35 -21.78 24.00
N LYS A 3 13.81 -21.17 22.90
CA LYS A 3 13.68 -19.75 22.66
C LYS A 3 12.17 -19.46 22.57
N ILE A 4 11.63 -18.71 23.53
CA ILE A 4 10.25 -18.21 23.39
C ILE A 4 10.29 -17.25 22.20
N VAL A 5 9.91 -17.75 21.03
CA VAL A 5 9.76 -16.92 19.84
C VAL A 5 8.46 -16.16 20.04
N ASP A 6 8.54 -14.86 20.11
CA ASP A 6 7.36 -14.00 20.03
C ASP A 6 6.66 -14.32 18.71
N ARG A 7 5.49 -14.98 18.82
CA ARG A 7 4.75 -15.51 17.66
C ARG A 7 4.35 -14.42 16.67
N ASP A 8 3.94 -13.28 17.20
CA ASP A 8 3.49 -12.16 16.37
C ASP A 8 4.66 -11.47 15.69
N ARG A 9 5.77 -11.28 16.39
CA ARG A 9 7.00 -10.76 15.82
C ARG A 9 7.53 -11.65 14.69
N TYR A 10 7.58 -12.96 14.94
CA TYR A 10 8.07 -13.90 13.92
C TYR A 10 7.14 -13.95 12.69
N ARG A 11 5.81 -13.87 12.91
CA ARG A 11 4.84 -13.76 11.82
C ARG A 11 5.09 -12.52 10.94
N LYS A 12 5.35 -11.36 11.55
CA LYS A 12 5.71 -10.13 10.81
C LYS A 12 7.02 -10.28 10.04
N GLU A 13 8.02 -10.92 10.62
CA GLU A 13 9.29 -11.23 9.93
C GLU A 13 9.07 -12.12 8.69
N LEU A 14 8.16 -13.10 8.77
CA LEU A 14 7.78 -13.94 7.63
C LEU A 14 7.06 -13.13 6.56
N LEU A 15 6.11 -12.27 6.93
CA LEU A 15 5.37 -11.43 5.99
C LEU A 15 6.31 -10.48 5.22
N ASN A 16 7.25 -9.83 5.91
CA ASN A 16 8.24 -8.97 5.26
C ASN A 16 9.05 -9.70 4.19
N LYS A 17 9.52 -10.91 4.50
CA LYS A 17 10.26 -11.72 3.51
C LYS A 17 9.40 -12.18 2.35
N CYS A 18 8.11 -12.43 2.59
CA CYS A 18 7.17 -12.82 1.54
C CYS A 18 6.85 -11.69 0.57
N PHE A 19 6.93 -10.42 1.02
CA PHE A 19 6.75 -9.26 0.15
C PHE A 19 7.69 -9.30 -1.06
N ASP A 20 8.99 -9.46 -0.83
CA ASP A 20 10.00 -9.47 -1.90
C ASP A 20 9.72 -10.60 -2.91
N ILE A 21 9.33 -11.77 -2.43
CA ILE A 21 9.02 -12.92 -3.29
C ILE A 21 7.80 -12.64 -4.18
N PHE A 22 6.71 -12.11 -3.62
CA PHE A 22 5.53 -11.78 -4.40
C PHE A 22 5.78 -10.60 -5.34
N ALA A 23 6.57 -9.61 -4.93
CA ALA A 23 6.92 -8.45 -5.73
C ALA A 23 7.82 -8.80 -6.93
N GLU A 24 8.71 -9.79 -6.78
CA GLU A 24 9.64 -10.20 -7.84
C GLU A 24 9.05 -11.24 -8.77
N LYS A 25 8.30 -12.21 -8.23
CA LYS A 25 7.83 -13.40 -8.98
C LYS A 25 6.35 -13.36 -9.33
N GLY A 26 5.61 -12.48 -8.67
CA GLY A 26 4.17 -12.42 -8.78
C GLY A 26 3.43 -13.43 -7.90
N TYR A 27 2.19 -13.10 -7.55
CA TYR A 27 1.34 -13.96 -6.72
C TYR A 27 1.05 -15.32 -7.38
N SER A 28 0.76 -15.34 -8.68
CA SER A 28 0.35 -16.56 -9.39
C SER A 28 1.47 -17.58 -9.54
N SER A 29 2.70 -17.09 -9.67
CA SER A 29 3.87 -17.91 -10.08
C SER A 29 4.51 -18.69 -8.94
N VAL A 30 4.15 -18.43 -7.67
CA VAL A 30 4.79 -19.04 -6.50
C VAL A 30 3.86 -19.96 -5.74
N THR A 31 4.42 -21.01 -5.16
CA THR A 31 3.75 -21.94 -4.26
C THR A 31 4.23 -21.77 -2.81
N MET A 32 3.44 -22.22 -1.83
CA MET A 32 3.84 -22.21 -0.41
C MET A 32 5.17 -22.94 -0.17
N ARG A 33 5.49 -23.96 -0.98
CA ARG A 33 6.75 -24.71 -0.87
C ARG A 33 7.93 -23.87 -1.33
N GLU A 34 7.79 -23.18 -2.47
CA GLU A 34 8.83 -22.28 -3.00
C GLU A 34 9.06 -21.11 -2.07
N ILE A 35 7.98 -20.47 -1.60
CA ILE A 35 8.07 -19.39 -0.61
C ILE A 35 8.86 -19.86 0.62
N GLY A 36 8.48 -21.00 1.20
CA GLY A 36 9.18 -21.55 2.37
C GLY A 36 10.67 -21.79 2.12
N SER A 37 11.01 -22.36 0.95
CA SER A 37 12.39 -22.60 0.53
C SER A 37 13.20 -21.30 0.45
N GLU A 38 12.65 -20.26 -0.13
CA GLU A 38 13.32 -18.97 -0.35
C GLU A 38 13.54 -18.18 0.94
N ILE A 39 12.55 -18.16 1.83
CA ILE A 39 12.70 -17.46 3.11
C ILE A 39 13.43 -18.31 4.18
N GLY A 40 13.83 -19.54 3.82
CA GLY A 40 14.62 -20.41 4.68
C GLY A 40 13.82 -21.07 5.81
N VAL A 41 12.52 -21.36 5.58
CA VAL A 41 11.67 -22.07 6.55
C VAL A 41 11.01 -23.30 5.92
N SER A 42 10.61 -24.25 6.77
CA SER A 42 9.85 -25.41 6.28
C SER A 42 8.47 -25.00 5.79
N THR A 43 7.93 -25.71 4.81
CA THR A 43 6.54 -25.53 4.35
C THR A 43 5.55 -25.72 5.51
N GLY A 44 5.85 -26.66 6.44
CA GLY A 44 5.06 -26.88 7.65
C GLY A 44 5.06 -25.66 8.57
N THR A 45 6.18 -24.95 8.68
CA THR A 45 6.27 -23.69 9.42
C THR A 45 5.36 -22.64 8.81
N LEU A 46 5.37 -22.47 7.48
CA LEU A 46 4.48 -21.53 6.80
C LEU A 46 3.00 -21.87 7.03
N TYR A 47 2.62 -23.14 6.86
CA TYR A 47 1.22 -23.56 7.10
C TYR A 47 0.77 -23.42 8.55
N HIS A 48 1.71 -23.42 9.50
CA HIS A 48 1.39 -23.13 10.90
C HIS A 48 0.93 -21.67 11.12
N TYR A 49 1.49 -20.71 10.35
CA TYR A 49 1.14 -19.27 10.42
C TYR A 49 0.08 -18.87 9.43
N PHE A 50 0.07 -19.47 8.25
CA PHE A 50 -0.76 -19.10 7.10
C PHE A 50 -1.39 -20.36 6.48
N PRO A 51 -2.67 -20.62 6.73
CA PRO A 51 -3.33 -21.85 6.29
C PRO A 51 -3.32 -22.09 4.76
N SER A 52 -3.16 -21.03 3.98
CA SER A 52 -3.08 -21.09 2.52
C SER A 52 -2.23 -19.94 1.98
N LYS A 53 -1.87 -19.99 0.67
CA LYS A 53 -1.20 -18.89 -0.03
C LYS A 53 -2.09 -17.64 -0.07
N GLU A 54 -3.39 -17.83 -0.20
CA GLU A 54 -4.37 -16.75 -0.14
C GLU A 54 -4.35 -16.06 1.22
N SER A 55 -4.48 -16.83 2.30
CA SER A 55 -4.41 -16.28 3.66
C SER A 55 -3.08 -15.61 3.97
N LEU A 56 -1.96 -16.13 3.43
CA LEU A 56 -0.66 -15.46 3.54
C LEU A 56 -0.69 -14.10 2.85
N PHE A 57 -1.24 -14.03 1.64
CA PHE A 57 -1.27 -12.80 0.85
C PHE A 57 -2.23 -11.76 1.46
N GLU A 58 -3.41 -12.16 1.92
CA GLU A 58 -4.35 -11.30 2.62
C GLU A 58 -3.73 -10.68 3.88
N GLN A 59 -3.07 -11.52 4.70
CA GLN A 59 -2.36 -11.03 5.87
C GLN A 59 -1.16 -10.13 5.51
N LEU A 60 -0.53 -10.35 4.36
CA LEU A 60 0.51 -9.46 3.85
C LEU A 60 -0.06 -8.08 3.50
N ILE A 61 -1.18 -8.01 2.77
CA ILE A 61 -1.86 -6.74 2.43
C ILE A 61 -2.25 -5.98 3.70
N GLU A 62 -2.85 -6.65 4.67
CA GLU A 62 -3.20 -6.06 5.97
C GLU A 62 -1.96 -5.53 6.71
N TYR A 63 -0.90 -6.31 6.73
CA TYR A 63 0.36 -5.94 7.37
C TYR A 63 1.01 -4.73 6.71
N LEU A 64 1.14 -4.72 5.38
CA LEU A 64 1.73 -3.60 4.65
C LEU A 64 0.93 -2.33 4.87
N SER A 65 -0.39 -2.37 4.69
CA SER A 65 -1.23 -1.19 4.91
C SER A 65 -1.16 -0.66 6.35
N TYR A 66 -0.98 -1.53 7.34
CA TYR A 66 -0.76 -1.13 8.72
C TYR A 66 0.61 -0.46 8.91
N GLU A 67 1.67 -1.07 8.41
CA GLU A 67 3.04 -0.52 8.54
C GLU A 67 3.18 0.83 7.81
N ASP A 68 2.54 0.99 6.64
CA ASP A 68 2.57 2.22 5.84
C ASP A 68 1.77 3.36 6.47
N THR A 69 0.77 3.06 7.30
CA THR A 69 -0.17 4.06 7.83
C THR A 69 -0.11 4.24 9.35
N LYS A 70 0.75 3.50 10.05
CA LYS A 70 0.94 3.65 11.49
C LYS A 70 1.51 5.04 11.84
N GLU A 71 1.33 5.46 13.07
CA GLU A 71 1.71 6.80 13.55
C GLU A 71 3.18 7.14 13.27
N GLU A 72 4.08 6.16 13.44
CA GLU A 72 5.51 6.34 13.17
C GLU A 72 5.78 6.67 11.70
N ALA A 73 5.16 5.96 10.78
CA ALA A 73 5.31 6.18 9.34
C ALA A 73 4.74 7.54 8.92
N ILE A 74 3.55 7.90 9.42
CA ILE A 74 2.95 9.21 9.17
C ILE A 74 3.78 10.35 9.77
N SER A 75 4.39 10.15 10.93
CA SER A 75 5.23 11.16 11.59
C SER A 75 6.48 11.52 10.78
N GLU A 76 6.99 10.60 9.95
CA GLU A 76 8.12 10.88 9.05
C GLU A 76 7.79 11.93 7.98
N LEU A 77 6.51 12.11 7.64
CA LEU A 77 6.07 13.20 6.76
C LEU A 77 6.20 14.59 7.42
N GLY A 78 6.34 14.63 8.74
CA GLY A 78 6.29 15.84 9.52
C GLY A 78 4.89 16.43 9.64
N ASN A 79 4.77 17.55 10.32
CA ASN A 79 3.49 18.27 10.48
C ASN A 79 3.62 19.73 10.04
N PRO A 80 3.77 20.00 8.74
CA PRO A 80 3.87 21.37 8.24
C PRO A 80 2.57 22.15 8.48
N PRO A 81 2.67 23.49 8.63
CA PRO A 81 1.55 24.33 9.08
C PRO A 81 0.46 24.52 8.03
N THR A 82 0.77 24.38 6.74
CA THR A 82 -0.19 24.63 5.67
C THR A 82 -0.56 23.36 4.92
N LEU A 83 -1.76 23.31 4.37
CA LEU A 83 -2.22 22.22 3.53
C LEU A 83 -1.32 22.04 2.28
N ALA A 84 -0.87 23.13 1.69
CA ALA A 84 0.03 23.11 0.53
C ALA A 84 1.33 22.36 0.85
N GLU A 85 1.95 22.66 1.98
CA GLU A 85 3.16 21.98 2.44
C GLU A 85 2.91 20.52 2.81
N LYS A 86 1.75 20.20 3.43
CA LYS A 86 1.37 18.81 3.69
C LYS A 86 1.23 18.00 2.39
N VAL A 87 0.57 18.58 1.38
CA VAL A 87 0.44 17.96 0.06
C VAL A 87 1.82 17.75 -0.57
N GLU A 88 2.73 18.72 -0.50
CA GLU A 88 4.11 18.57 -1.01
C GLU A 88 4.85 17.42 -0.31
N LYS A 89 4.77 17.35 1.02
CA LYS A 89 5.40 16.25 1.77
C LYS A 89 4.85 14.88 1.42
N LEU A 90 3.53 14.75 1.25
CA LEU A 90 2.91 13.51 0.80
C LEU A 90 3.40 13.12 -0.61
N MET A 91 3.48 14.07 -1.53
CA MET A 91 3.97 13.83 -2.89
C MET A 91 5.46 13.47 -2.92
N ASP A 92 6.28 14.11 -2.10
CA ASP A 92 7.69 13.75 -1.92
C ASP A 92 7.85 12.32 -1.41
N TYR A 93 7.02 11.93 -0.44
CA TYR A 93 7.01 10.56 0.09
C TYR A 93 6.61 9.54 -0.97
N LEU A 94 5.52 9.79 -1.71
CA LEU A 94 5.07 8.90 -2.79
C LEU A 94 6.13 8.76 -3.88
N SER A 95 6.79 9.86 -4.26
CA SER A 95 7.87 9.83 -5.26
C SER A 95 9.09 9.05 -4.80
N LYS A 96 9.48 9.15 -3.53
CA LYS A 96 10.60 8.41 -2.96
C LYS A 96 10.32 6.91 -2.84
N ASN A 97 9.07 6.54 -2.65
CA ASN A 97 8.63 5.16 -2.47
C ASN A 97 7.95 4.58 -3.73
N GLU A 98 8.14 5.21 -4.90
CA GLU A 98 7.47 4.85 -6.16
C GLU A 98 7.60 3.36 -6.50
N GLU A 99 8.81 2.81 -6.40
CA GLU A 99 9.08 1.40 -6.71
C GLU A 99 8.34 0.45 -5.77
N TYR A 100 8.36 0.73 -4.47
CA TYR A 100 7.66 -0.06 -3.45
C TYR A 100 6.14 -0.03 -3.68
N ILE A 101 5.57 1.16 -3.90
CA ILE A 101 4.14 1.34 -4.12
C ILE A 101 3.70 0.62 -5.40
N LEU A 102 4.46 0.77 -6.48
CA LEU A 102 4.17 0.08 -7.75
C LEU A 102 4.21 -1.44 -7.60
N LYS A 103 5.21 -1.99 -6.90
CA LYS A 103 5.29 -3.42 -6.60
C LYS A 103 4.06 -3.91 -5.83
N SER A 104 3.65 -3.15 -4.80
CA SER A 104 2.45 -3.45 -4.00
C SER A 104 1.17 -3.43 -4.84
N LEU A 105 1.02 -2.47 -5.75
CA LEU A 105 -0.10 -2.39 -6.68
C LEU A 105 -0.13 -3.59 -7.64
N LEU A 106 1.00 -3.89 -8.29
CA LEU A 106 1.07 -4.95 -9.30
C LEU A 106 0.78 -6.31 -8.70
N MET A 107 1.35 -6.66 -7.54
CA MET A 107 1.07 -7.93 -6.88
C MET A 107 -0.39 -8.03 -6.40
N THR A 108 -1.00 -6.89 -5.99
CA THR A 108 -2.43 -6.84 -5.61
C THR A 108 -3.33 -7.03 -6.83
N PHE A 109 -3.01 -6.40 -7.96
CA PHE A 109 -3.73 -6.63 -9.23
C PHE A 109 -3.67 -8.09 -9.65
N GLU A 110 -2.50 -8.72 -9.59
CA GLU A 110 -2.34 -10.13 -9.95
C GLU A 110 -3.15 -11.06 -9.04
N PHE A 111 -3.19 -10.77 -7.74
CA PHE A 111 -4.06 -11.48 -6.81
C PHE A 111 -5.55 -11.32 -7.19
N CYS A 112 -5.99 -10.10 -7.48
CA CYS A 112 -7.36 -9.81 -7.89
C CYS A 112 -7.74 -10.48 -9.22
N GLN A 113 -6.81 -10.64 -10.16
CA GLN A 113 -7.05 -11.34 -11.43
C GLN A 113 -7.41 -12.82 -11.25
N GLN A 114 -7.06 -13.43 -10.12
CA GLN A 114 -7.40 -14.82 -9.78
C GLN A 114 -8.78 -14.94 -9.11
N LYS A 115 -9.50 -13.85 -8.96
CA LYS A 115 -10.74 -13.76 -8.19
C LYS A 115 -11.90 -13.30 -9.07
N THR A 116 -13.09 -13.76 -8.71
CA THR A 116 -14.33 -13.18 -9.24
C THR A 116 -14.59 -11.80 -8.60
N ARG A 117 -15.41 -10.99 -9.24
CA ARG A 117 -15.82 -9.70 -8.69
C ARG A 117 -16.41 -9.82 -7.28
N GLN A 118 -17.26 -10.83 -7.06
CA GLN A 118 -17.88 -11.06 -5.77
C GLN A 118 -16.85 -11.39 -4.68
N GLU A 119 -15.84 -12.19 -4.98
CA GLU A 119 -14.75 -12.50 -4.04
C GLU A 119 -13.94 -11.27 -3.70
N ILE A 120 -13.63 -10.41 -4.68
CA ILE A 120 -12.92 -9.14 -4.46
C ILE A 120 -13.76 -8.22 -3.56
N ASP A 121 -15.03 -8.03 -3.87
CA ASP A 121 -15.92 -7.14 -3.12
C ASP A 121 -16.15 -7.60 -1.67
N SER A 122 -16.08 -8.91 -1.41
CA SER A 122 -16.20 -9.50 -0.07
C SER A 122 -14.86 -9.71 0.65
N ASN A 123 -13.73 -9.43 -0.01
CA ASN A 123 -12.41 -9.65 0.59
C ASN A 123 -12.11 -8.57 1.63
N GLN A 124 -12.17 -8.96 2.90
CA GLN A 124 -12.01 -8.04 4.02
C GLN A 124 -10.62 -7.39 4.04
N ALA A 125 -9.55 -8.12 3.73
CA ALA A 125 -8.19 -7.58 3.72
C ALA A 125 -8.03 -6.44 2.70
N LEU A 126 -8.59 -6.59 1.50
CA LEU A 126 -8.57 -5.54 0.47
C LEU A 126 -9.39 -4.32 0.90
N GLN A 127 -10.59 -4.53 1.45
CA GLN A 127 -11.48 -3.44 1.86
C GLN A 127 -10.90 -2.63 3.04
N GLU A 128 -10.44 -3.31 4.08
CA GLU A 128 -9.86 -2.66 5.26
C GLU A 128 -8.54 -1.95 4.94
N SER A 129 -7.72 -2.53 4.06
CA SER A 129 -6.48 -1.91 3.58
C SER A 129 -6.76 -0.60 2.83
N GLY A 130 -7.68 -0.61 1.86
CA GLY A 130 -8.09 0.59 1.12
C GLY A 130 -8.62 1.68 2.05
N LYS A 131 -9.51 1.32 2.98
CA LYS A 131 -10.07 2.24 3.98
C LYS A 131 -8.96 2.85 4.86
N ARG A 132 -7.98 2.07 5.29
CA ARG A 132 -6.87 2.52 6.11
C ARG A 132 -6.02 3.59 5.41
N TYR A 133 -5.72 3.41 4.13
CA TYR A 133 -5.03 4.44 3.35
C TYR A 133 -5.86 5.71 3.18
N GLU A 134 -7.18 5.59 2.90
CA GLU A 134 -8.07 6.75 2.81
C GLU A 134 -8.10 7.54 4.13
N GLU A 135 -8.21 6.86 5.26
CA GLU A 135 -8.20 7.47 6.60
C GLU A 135 -6.86 8.15 6.91
N ALA A 136 -5.73 7.50 6.58
CA ALA A 136 -4.40 8.05 6.80
C ALA A 136 -4.18 9.33 5.99
N VAL A 137 -4.52 9.35 4.71
CA VAL A 137 -4.43 10.55 3.86
C VAL A 137 -5.36 11.66 4.35
N SER A 138 -6.61 11.33 4.69
CA SER A 138 -7.58 12.29 5.24
C SER A 138 -7.07 12.93 6.53
N CYS A 139 -6.59 12.12 7.47
CA CYS A 139 -6.08 12.58 8.76
C CYS A 139 -4.83 13.44 8.59
N TYR A 140 -3.86 13.02 7.80
CA TYR A 140 -2.63 13.76 7.56
C TYR A 140 -2.90 15.14 6.93
N LEU A 141 -3.74 15.20 5.91
CA LEU A 141 -4.08 16.44 5.22
C LEU A 141 -5.08 17.30 6.01
N GLY A 142 -5.79 16.73 6.99
CA GLY A 142 -6.85 17.43 7.73
C GLY A 142 -8.10 17.65 6.86
N ILE A 143 -8.42 16.73 5.97
CA ILE A 143 -9.55 16.81 5.04
C ILE A 143 -10.68 15.90 5.54
N SER A 144 -11.88 16.45 5.70
CA SER A 144 -13.04 15.72 6.22
C SER A 144 -13.78 14.91 5.17
N ASP A 145 -13.69 15.29 3.88
CA ASP A 145 -14.36 14.58 2.79
C ASP A 145 -13.51 13.40 2.32
N PRO A 146 -13.95 12.15 2.58
CA PRO A 146 -13.19 10.96 2.19
C PRO A 146 -13.09 10.80 0.65
N ALA A 147 -13.97 11.44 -0.12
CA ALA A 147 -13.90 11.41 -1.57
C ALA A 147 -12.62 12.08 -2.10
N ILE A 148 -12.11 13.09 -1.39
CA ILE A 148 -10.86 13.78 -1.77
C ILE A 148 -9.65 12.89 -1.52
N ALA A 149 -9.59 12.22 -0.37
CA ALA A 149 -8.52 11.26 -0.07
C ALA A 149 -8.51 10.13 -1.09
N ARG A 150 -9.68 9.57 -1.40
CA ARG A 150 -9.83 8.54 -2.44
C ARG A 150 -9.38 9.03 -3.80
N PHE A 151 -9.73 10.27 -4.18
CA PHE A 151 -9.28 10.88 -5.44
C PHE A 151 -7.75 10.98 -5.51
N ILE A 152 -7.10 11.42 -4.42
CA ILE A 152 -5.64 11.53 -4.35
C ILE A 152 -4.99 10.16 -4.52
N ILE A 153 -5.49 9.13 -3.83
CA ILE A 153 -4.98 7.76 -3.94
C ILE A 153 -5.18 7.22 -5.35
N CYS A 154 -6.40 7.29 -5.90
CA CYS A 154 -6.68 6.81 -7.27
C CYS A 154 -5.83 7.53 -8.31
N TYR A 155 -5.58 8.83 -8.15
CA TYR A 155 -4.71 9.59 -9.04
C TYR A 155 -3.26 9.11 -8.94
N GLY A 156 -2.74 8.93 -7.73
CA GLY A 156 -1.39 8.44 -7.47
C GLY A 156 -1.16 7.05 -8.06
N ASP A 157 -2.06 6.10 -7.77
CA ASP A 157 -2.01 4.74 -8.31
C ASP A 157 -2.02 4.74 -9.84
N GLY A 158 -2.94 5.51 -10.44
CA GLY A 158 -3.05 5.65 -11.89
C GLY A 158 -1.81 6.28 -12.52
N LEU A 159 -1.19 7.26 -11.86
CA LEU A 159 0.04 7.90 -12.30
C LEU A 159 1.20 6.92 -12.31
N LEU A 160 1.40 6.15 -11.23
CA LEU A 160 2.47 5.15 -11.11
C LEU A 160 2.31 4.03 -12.14
N VAL A 161 1.11 3.47 -12.27
CA VAL A 161 0.82 2.44 -13.28
C VAL A 161 1.05 3.00 -14.68
N ARG A 162 0.64 4.23 -14.96
CA ARG A 162 0.84 4.84 -16.28
C ARG A 162 2.31 5.07 -16.59
N ARG A 163 3.10 5.54 -15.62
CA ARG A 163 4.53 5.70 -15.75
C ARG A 163 5.24 4.36 -16.00
N PHE A 164 4.79 3.29 -15.38
CA PHE A 164 5.37 1.95 -15.54
C PHE A 164 5.42 1.50 -17.01
N TYR A 165 4.37 1.78 -17.80
CA TYR A 165 4.36 1.37 -19.22
C TYR A 165 4.68 2.50 -20.21
N GLN A 166 4.64 3.77 -19.82
CA GLN A 166 5.00 4.92 -20.67
C GLN A 166 6.41 5.47 -20.38
N GLY A 167 7.00 5.07 -19.28
CA GLY A 167 8.34 5.50 -18.88
C GLY A 167 8.40 7.00 -18.57
N GLU A 168 9.55 7.60 -18.87
CA GLU A 168 9.84 9.01 -18.55
C GLU A 168 9.06 10.04 -19.38
N ARG A 169 8.19 9.59 -20.29
CA ARG A 169 7.28 10.49 -21.01
C ARG A 169 6.28 11.18 -20.09
N ILE A 170 6.09 10.65 -18.89
CA ILE A 170 5.27 11.24 -17.85
C ILE A 170 6.18 11.80 -16.77
N SER A 171 6.22 13.11 -16.66
CA SER A 171 6.87 13.81 -15.56
C SER A 171 5.99 13.71 -14.31
N VAL A 172 6.42 12.89 -13.35
CA VAL A 172 5.72 12.74 -12.06
C VAL A 172 5.66 14.08 -11.33
N ALA A 173 6.73 14.86 -11.36
CA ALA A 173 6.78 16.17 -10.71
C ALA A 173 5.76 17.16 -11.28
N GLU A 174 5.60 17.20 -12.61
CA GLU A 174 4.59 18.05 -13.26
C GLU A 174 3.17 17.62 -12.87
N GLN A 175 2.93 16.32 -12.82
CA GLN A 175 1.61 15.77 -12.47
C GLN A 175 1.26 16.05 -11.01
N TRP A 176 2.23 15.95 -10.08
CA TRP A 176 2.02 16.32 -8.69
C TRP A 176 1.78 17.82 -8.51
N THR A 177 2.52 18.65 -9.22
CA THR A 177 2.31 20.12 -9.20
C THR A 177 0.90 20.47 -9.64
N LEU A 178 0.43 19.89 -10.74
CA LEU A 178 -0.92 20.10 -11.25
C LEU A 178 -1.99 19.61 -10.24
N LEU A 179 -1.81 18.41 -9.66
CA LEU A 179 -2.74 17.91 -8.65
C LEU A 179 -2.80 18.85 -7.44
N LYS A 180 -1.65 19.33 -6.94
CA LYS A 180 -1.60 20.27 -5.82
C LYS A 180 -2.39 21.56 -6.14
N GLU A 181 -2.16 22.17 -7.28
CA GLU A 181 -2.86 23.39 -7.68
C GLU A 181 -4.38 23.17 -7.78
N MET A 182 -4.80 22.07 -8.41
CA MET A 182 -6.23 21.71 -8.52
C MET A 182 -6.87 21.45 -7.16
N LEU A 183 -6.17 20.73 -6.27
CA LEU A 183 -6.66 20.39 -4.94
C LEU A 183 -6.83 21.64 -4.07
N LEU A 184 -5.82 22.53 -4.06
CA LEU A 184 -5.89 23.78 -3.29
C LEU A 184 -7.02 24.68 -3.80
N ALA A 185 -7.14 24.88 -5.11
CA ALA A 185 -8.22 25.67 -5.71
C ALA A 185 -9.62 25.08 -5.40
N TYR A 186 -9.75 23.74 -5.39
CA TYR A 186 -11.01 23.08 -5.04
C TYR A 186 -11.38 23.31 -3.58
N LEU A 187 -10.42 23.17 -2.67
CA LEU A 187 -10.65 23.29 -1.22
C LEU A 187 -10.94 24.74 -0.82
N ASP A 188 -10.22 25.72 -1.37
CA ASP A 188 -10.49 27.14 -1.14
C ASP A 188 -11.93 27.51 -1.53
N LYS A 189 -12.38 27.05 -2.69
CA LYS A 189 -13.75 27.28 -3.17
C LYS A 189 -14.82 26.66 -2.29
N ASN A 190 -14.54 25.55 -1.62
CA ASN A 190 -15.50 24.83 -0.79
C ASN A 190 -15.36 25.14 0.71
N SER A 191 -14.31 25.82 1.15
CA SER A 191 -14.13 26.29 2.54
C SER A 191 -15.02 27.48 2.87
N CYS A 192 -15.63 28.15 1.86
CA CYS A 192 -16.54 29.27 2.01
C CYS A 192 -18.03 28.89 2.05
N LYS A 193 -18.33 27.60 2.16
CA LYS A 193 -19.69 27.10 2.31
C LYS A 193 -19.89 26.48 3.69
#